data_2597c93888ba5313eeb6977973881f09
#
_entry.id   2597c93888ba5313eeb6977973881f09
#
_cell.length_a   1.000
_cell.length_b   1.000
_cell.length_c   1.000
_cell.angle_alpha   90.00
_cell.angle_beta   90.00
_cell.angle_gamma   90.00
#
_symmetry.space_group_name_H-M   'P 1'
#
loop_
_entity.id
_entity.type
_entity.pdbx_description
1 polymer ?
#
loop_
_entity_poly.entity_id
_entity_poly.type
_entity_poly.pdbx_seq_one_letter_code
_entity_poly.pdbx_strand_id
1 'polypeptide(L)'
;MVRVIIVFSLCLFLGCNKAQNKIKNNEVKQQIASSTQSENNDDWTILFDGSTLENWRGYLSENIYPEWTIQDDALMFTPREEGGKNIISRKKYKNFILSLEWKISEAGNSGIFWGVHEDEKFSEAYMTGPEIQVLDNERHPDSFIGNGIHKAGSLYDLIGYPDEYINPAGKWNKCVLEIDHKKNLGTVTMNGKSSISFPLSGKKWDTMVANSKFKDWEGFGKYHSGYIGLQDHSDKVWFKNIKIKEI
;
A
#
# COMPACT_ATOMS: atom_id res chain seq x y z
N MET A 1 92.46 14.07 32.88
CA MET A 1 91.77 14.58 31.70
C MET A 1 90.82 13.52 31.21
N VAL A 2 89.55 13.62 31.61
CA VAL A 2 88.50 12.64 31.24
C VAL A 2 87.52 13.39 30.32
N ARG A 3 87.42 12.92 29.06
CA ARG A 3 86.42 13.45 28.11
C ARG A 3 85.10 12.70 28.33
N VAL A 4 84.05 13.45 28.69
CA VAL A 4 82.66 12.96 28.74
C VAL A 4 82.04 13.10 27.35
N ILE A 5 81.61 11.99 26.78
CA ILE A 5 80.87 11.92 25.53
C ILE A 5 79.38 12.00 25.91
N ILE A 6 78.71 13.05 25.48
CA ILE A 6 77.24 13.19 25.61
C ILE A 6 76.61 12.56 24.35
N VAL A 7 75.93 11.43 24.52
CA VAL A 7 75.06 10.85 23.44
C VAL A 7 73.70 11.44 23.57
N PHE A 8 73.25 12.25 22.62
CA PHE A 8 71.88 12.74 22.50
C PHE A 8 71.00 11.64 21.90
N SER A 9 70.05 11.17 22.68
CA SER A 9 69.00 10.24 22.24
C SER A 9 67.95 11.00 21.43
N LEU A 10 67.93 10.80 20.10
CA LEU A 10 66.96 11.36 19.17
C LEU A 10 65.98 10.25 18.72
N CYS A 11 65.08 9.80 19.62
CA CYS A 11 64.10 8.78 19.28
C CYS A 11 62.78 8.94 19.98
N LEU A 12 62.11 10.09 19.92
CA LEU A 12 60.77 10.22 20.53
C LEU A 12 59.72 11.08 19.76
N PHE A 13 59.91 11.40 18.50
CA PHE A 13 58.92 12.20 17.74
C PHE A 13 58.21 11.51 16.58
N LEU A 14 58.47 10.24 16.29
CA LEU A 14 57.85 9.52 15.16
C LEU A 14 56.60 8.72 15.55
N GLY A 15 56.34 8.54 16.89
CA GLY A 15 55.18 7.76 17.37
C GLY A 15 53.89 8.53 17.44
N CYS A 16 53.88 9.83 17.75
CA CYS A 16 52.65 10.64 17.93
C CYS A 16 51.92 10.94 16.63
N ASN A 17 52.62 11.15 15.51
CA ASN A 17 51.96 11.48 14.24
C ASN A 17 51.20 10.30 13.62
N LYS A 18 51.63 9.04 13.87
CA LYS A 18 50.87 7.86 13.39
C LYS A 18 49.59 7.61 14.19
N ALA A 19 49.57 7.89 15.49
CA ALA A 19 48.40 7.75 16.32
C ALA A 19 47.34 8.82 16.02
N GLN A 20 47.75 10.08 15.82
CA GLN A 20 46.84 11.18 15.47
C GLN A 20 46.22 11.01 14.07
N ASN A 21 46.99 10.54 13.08
CA ASN A 21 46.46 10.25 11.76
C ASN A 21 45.49 9.04 11.75
N LYS A 22 45.69 8.05 12.63
CA LYS A 22 44.77 6.91 12.75
C LYS A 22 43.46 7.29 13.43
N ILE A 23 43.50 8.21 14.40
CA ILE A 23 42.29 8.76 15.05
C ILE A 23 41.50 9.63 14.07
N LYS A 24 42.14 10.56 13.36
CA LYS A 24 41.45 11.40 12.34
C LYS A 24 40.84 10.54 11.23
N ASN A 25 41.51 9.51 10.76
CA ASN A 25 40.98 8.61 9.72
C ASN A 25 39.80 7.76 10.24
N ASN A 26 39.74 7.42 11.51
CA ASN A 26 38.60 6.73 12.10
C ASN A 26 37.40 7.66 12.32
N GLU A 27 37.62 8.90 12.75
CA GLU A 27 36.57 9.91 12.88
C GLU A 27 35.97 10.30 11.50
N VAL A 28 36.79 10.47 10.48
CA VAL A 28 36.33 10.70 9.11
C VAL A 28 35.58 9.50 8.55
N LYS A 29 36.02 8.27 8.81
CA LYS A 29 35.27 7.05 8.42
C LYS A 29 33.95 6.89 9.17
N GLN A 30 33.89 7.24 10.45
CA GLN A 30 32.64 7.26 11.21
C GLN A 30 31.68 8.39 10.74
N GLN A 31 32.19 9.57 10.40
CA GLN A 31 31.38 10.64 9.83
C GLN A 31 30.89 10.30 8.41
N ILE A 32 31.68 9.66 7.57
CA ILE A 32 31.25 9.20 6.24
C ILE A 32 30.25 8.05 6.39
N ALA A 33 30.43 7.11 7.34
CA ALA A 33 29.48 6.05 7.62
C ALA A 33 28.14 6.58 8.20
N SER A 34 28.15 7.66 8.98
CA SER A 34 26.95 8.30 9.49
C SER A 34 26.25 9.20 8.45
N SER A 35 26.99 9.76 7.48
CA SER A 35 26.40 10.54 6.39
C SER A 35 25.86 9.69 5.25
N THR A 36 26.32 8.44 5.08
CA THR A 36 25.77 7.50 4.09
C THR A 36 24.57 6.70 4.62
N GLN A 37 24.19 6.81 5.90
CA GLN A 37 22.98 6.20 6.46
C GLN A 37 21.74 7.10 6.43
N SER A 38 21.79 8.32 5.85
CA SER A 38 20.68 9.26 5.86
C SER A 38 19.99 9.48 4.50
N GLU A 39 20.25 8.69 3.47
CA GLU A 39 19.59 8.84 2.15
C GLU A 39 18.73 7.65 1.69
N ASN A 40 18.43 6.70 2.57
CA ASN A 40 17.35 5.73 2.35
C ASN A 40 16.25 5.95 3.39
N ASN A 41 15.71 7.15 3.49
CA ASN A 41 14.40 7.34 4.07
C ASN A 41 13.40 6.75 3.08
N ASP A 42 13.04 5.49 3.32
CA ASP A 42 11.93 4.84 2.66
C ASP A 42 10.68 5.54 3.19
N ASP A 43 10.18 6.57 2.49
CA ASP A 43 9.05 7.45 2.89
C ASP A 43 7.71 6.68 3.00
N TRP A 44 7.78 5.37 3.22
CA TRP A 44 6.63 4.52 3.39
C TRP A 44 6.07 4.58 4.80
N THR A 45 4.79 4.91 4.92
CA THR A 45 4.01 4.72 6.13
C THR A 45 3.46 3.29 6.13
N ILE A 46 3.73 2.53 7.19
CA ILE A 46 3.17 1.19 7.38
C ILE A 46 1.72 1.33 7.85
N LEU A 47 0.79 0.76 7.10
CA LEU A 47 -0.62 0.68 7.50
C LEU A 47 -0.95 -0.63 8.20
N PHE A 48 -0.21 -1.71 7.86
CA PHE A 48 -0.31 -3.00 8.53
C PHE A 48 0.93 -3.85 8.25
N ASP A 49 1.56 -4.36 9.31
CA ASP A 49 2.77 -5.20 9.28
C ASP A 49 2.57 -6.59 9.90
N GLY A 50 1.33 -6.93 10.28
CA GLY A 50 1.01 -8.17 10.97
C GLY A 50 0.83 -8.02 12.49
N SER A 51 1.10 -6.85 13.08
CA SER A 51 1.15 -6.69 14.54
C SER A 51 -0.10 -6.01 15.13
N THR A 52 -0.65 -4.98 14.46
CA THR A 52 -1.73 -4.15 15.03
C THR A 52 -2.68 -3.61 13.96
N LEU A 53 -3.93 -3.35 14.34
CA LEU A 53 -4.96 -2.73 13.51
C LEU A 53 -5.16 -1.24 13.83
N GLU A 54 -4.24 -0.59 14.51
CA GLU A 54 -4.40 0.79 14.99
C GLU A 54 -4.62 1.82 13.87
N ASN A 55 -4.14 1.54 12.65
CA ASN A 55 -4.33 2.40 11.48
C ASN A 55 -5.67 2.18 10.77
N TRP A 56 -6.50 1.26 11.27
CA TRP A 56 -7.77 0.88 10.67
C TRP A 56 -8.93 1.06 11.64
N ARG A 57 -10.13 1.25 11.09
CA ARG A 57 -11.41 1.23 11.78
C ARG A 57 -12.52 0.77 10.85
N GLY A 58 -13.69 0.47 11.39
CA GLY A 58 -14.87 0.19 10.57
C GLY A 58 -15.31 1.41 9.77
N TYR A 59 -15.93 1.20 8.61
CA TYR A 59 -16.68 2.23 7.91
C TYR A 59 -17.94 2.56 8.74
N LEU A 60 -18.21 3.84 8.95
CA LEU A 60 -19.25 4.36 9.86
C LEU A 60 -19.12 3.83 11.32
N SER A 61 -17.90 3.49 11.75
CA SER A 61 -17.60 3.01 13.09
C SER A 61 -16.23 3.50 13.56
N GLU A 62 -16.11 3.87 14.81
CA GLU A 62 -14.81 4.19 15.42
C GLU A 62 -13.99 2.96 15.76
N ASN A 63 -14.64 1.81 15.92
CA ASN A 63 -14.02 0.54 16.25
C ASN A 63 -13.86 -0.34 15.00
N ILE A 64 -12.86 -1.22 15.05
CA ILE A 64 -12.73 -2.29 14.07
C ILE A 64 -13.86 -3.33 14.29
N TYR A 65 -14.39 -3.89 13.22
CA TYR A 65 -15.37 -4.97 13.30
C TYR A 65 -14.70 -6.29 13.73
N PRO A 66 -15.30 -7.10 14.59
CA PRO A 66 -14.69 -8.33 15.14
C PRO A 66 -14.47 -9.44 14.11
N GLU A 67 -15.04 -9.31 12.91
CA GLU A 67 -14.80 -10.18 11.75
C GLU A 67 -13.39 -9.99 11.16
N TRP A 68 -12.78 -8.82 11.39
CA TRP A 68 -11.42 -8.53 11.01
C TRP A 68 -10.45 -8.87 12.14
N THR A 69 -9.60 -9.84 11.91
CA THR A 69 -8.64 -10.36 12.90
C THR A 69 -7.24 -10.44 12.31
N ILE A 70 -6.22 -10.54 13.18
CA ILE A 70 -4.85 -10.85 12.75
C ILE A 70 -4.66 -12.35 12.89
N GLN A 71 -4.27 -13.01 11.81
CA GLN A 71 -3.95 -14.44 11.78
C GLN A 71 -2.73 -14.67 10.87
N ASP A 72 -1.70 -15.35 11.36
CA ASP A 72 -0.48 -15.67 10.60
C ASP A 72 0.12 -14.43 9.92
N ASP A 73 0.29 -13.33 10.68
CA ASP A 73 0.79 -12.03 10.23
C ASP A 73 -0.03 -11.38 9.09
N ALA A 74 -1.25 -11.85 8.87
CA ALA A 74 -2.19 -11.28 7.90
C ALA A 74 -3.43 -10.71 8.58
N LEU A 75 -3.94 -9.62 8.05
CA LEU A 75 -5.26 -9.09 8.34
C LEU A 75 -6.28 -9.95 7.61
N MET A 76 -7.11 -10.67 8.32
CA MET A 76 -8.09 -11.61 7.78
C MET A 76 -9.51 -11.18 8.11
N PHE A 77 -10.35 -11.15 7.09
CA PHE A 77 -11.80 -11.10 7.26
C PHE A 77 -12.37 -12.52 7.28
N THR A 78 -13.21 -12.79 8.27
CA THR A 78 -14.00 -14.01 8.37
C THR A 78 -15.47 -13.66 8.54
N PRO A 79 -16.34 -13.97 7.56
CA PRO A 79 -17.74 -13.62 7.65
C PRO A 79 -18.41 -14.33 8.82
N ARG A 80 -19.29 -13.63 9.55
CA ARG A 80 -20.05 -14.18 10.68
C ARG A 80 -21.53 -13.88 10.56
N GLU A 81 -21.88 -12.66 10.21
CA GLU A 81 -23.25 -12.15 10.13
C GLU A 81 -23.42 -11.34 8.84
N GLU A 82 -24.67 -11.12 8.44
CA GLU A 82 -24.98 -10.22 7.32
C GLU A 82 -24.72 -8.76 7.69
N GLY A 83 -24.46 -7.93 6.70
CA GLY A 83 -24.23 -6.50 6.82
C GLY A 83 -22.79 -6.09 6.54
N GLY A 84 -22.63 -4.86 6.08
CA GLY A 84 -21.35 -4.29 5.69
C GLY A 84 -20.39 -4.16 6.87
N LYS A 85 -19.21 -4.75 6.73
CA LYS A 85 -18.13 -4.73 7.70
C LYS A 85 -16.84 -4.18 7.06
N ASN A 86 -17.00 -3.34 6.03
CA ASN A 86 -15.85 -2.68 5.38
C ASN A 86 -15.01 -1.94 6.41
N ILE A 87 -13.71 -2.00 6.26
CA ILE A 87 -12.78 -1.20 7.07
C ILE A 87 -12.12 -0.13 6.25
N ILE A 88 -11.76 0.97 6.91
CA ILE A 88 -11.08 2.10 6.28
C ILE A 88 -9.86 2.51 7.09
N SER A 89 -8.88 3.12 6.41
CA SER A 89 -7.73 3.74 7.08
C SER A 89 -8.18 4.89 7.97
N ARG A 90 -7.47 5.16 9.09
CA ARG A 90 -7.78 6.33 9.94
C ARG A 90 -7.39 7.66 9.30
N LYS A 91 -6.40 7.67 8.40
CA LYS A 91 -5.93 8.84 7.66
C LYS A 91 -6.49 8.85 6.24
N LYS A 92 -6.84 10.03 5.73
CA LYS A 92 -7.20 10.27 4.33
C LYS A 92 -5.94 10.54 3.50
N TYR A 93 -5.97 10.08 2.24
CA TYR A 93 -4.88 10.24 1.27
C TYR A 93 -5.41 10.87 -0.01
N LYS A 94 -4.54 11.62 -0.70
CA LYS A 94 -4.89 12.29 -1.97
C LYS A 94 -4.02 11.81 -3.12
N ASN A 95 -2.71 11.99 -3.04
CA ASN A 95 -1.75 11.51 -4.02
C ASN A 95 -0.84 10.52 -3.31
N PHE A 96 -0.79 9.28 -3.77
CA PHE A 96 -0.09 8.22 -3.05
C PHE A 96 0.26 7.03 -3.94
N ILE A 97 1.18 6.23 -3.46
CA ILE A 97 1.42 4.86 -3.90
C ILE A 97 1.04 3.95 -2.72
N LEU A 98 0.06 3.08 -2.91
CA LEU A 98 -0.33 2.02 -1.97
C LEU A 98 0.27 0.71 -2.46
N SER A 99 0.93 -0.04 -1.58
CA SER A 99 1.41 -1.39 -1.85
C SER A 99 0.88 -2.34 -0.79
N LEU A 100 0.26 -3.43 -1.22
CA LEU A 100 -0.22 -4.49 -0.33
C LEU A 100 -0.19 -5.85 -1.03
N GLU A 101 -0.34 -6.91 -0.24
CA GLU A 101 -0.57 -8.26 -0.74
C GLU A 101 -1.94 -8.75 -0.29
N TRP A 102 -2.63 -9.47 -1.18
CA TRP A 102 -3.94 -10.05 -0.89
C TRP A 102 -4.00 -11.53 -1.31
N LYS A 103 -4.85 -12.25 -0.63
CA LYS A 103 -5.20 -13.65 -0.91
C LYS A 103 -6.70 -13.83 -0.68
N ILE A 104 -7.37 -14.52 -1.59
CA ILE A 104 -8.82 -14.76 -1.53
C ILE A 104 -9.12 -16.25 -1.38
N SER A 105 -10.24 -16.57 -0.73
CA SER A 105 -10.77 -17.96 -0.68
C SER A 105 -11.29 -18.40 -2.05
N GLU A 106 -11.52 -19.72 -2.22
CA GLU A 106 -12.21 -20.24 -3.39
C GLU A 106 -13.60 -19.62 -3.53
N ALA A 107 -13.96 -19.24 -4.74
CA ALA A 107 -15.16 -18.49 -5.11
C ALA A 107 -15.35 -17.17 -4.34
N GLY A 108 -14.28 -16.62 -3.74
CA GLY A 108 -14.36 -15.43 -2.90
C GLY A 108 -14.29 -14.12 -3.68
N ASN A 109 -14.85 -13.07 -3.05
CA ASN A 109 -14.89 -11.70 -3.53
C ASN A 109 -14.48 -10.73 -2.41
N SER A 110 -13.79 -9.67 -2.77
CA SER A 110 -13.37 -8.56 -1.93
C SER A 110 -12.90 -7.39 -2.80
N GLY A 111 -12.45 -6.30 -2.22
CA GLY A 111 -11.99 -5.12 -2.96
C GLY A 111 -11.06 -4.22 -2.17
N ILE A 112 -10.32 -3.40 -2.90
CA ILE A 112 -9.44 -2.35 -2.36
C ILE A 112 -9.99 -1.02 -2.87
N PHE A 113 -10.46 -0.16 -1.95
CA PHE A 113 -11.02 1.14 -2.28
C PHE A 113 -10.03 2.27 -2.05
N TRP A 114 -10.18 3.35 -2.81
CA TRP A 114 -9.55 4.64 -2.52
C TRP A 114 -10.54 5.78 -2.67
N GLY A 115 -10.18 6.96 -2.13
CA GLY A 115 -11.06 8.11 -2.21
C GLY A 115 -12.39 7.92 -1.46
N VAL A 116 -12.46 6.98 -0.54
CA VAL A 116 -13.67 6.72 0.25
C VAL A 116 -14.02 7.97 1.04
N HIS A 117 -15.24 8.44 0.84
CA HIS A 117 -15.86 9.50 1.63
C HIS A 117 -16.89 8.90 2.55
N GLU A 118 -16.70 9.12 3.85
CA GLU A 118 -17.62 8.63 4.88
C GLU A 118 -18.67 9.69 5.20
N ASP A 119 -19.92 9.31 5.05
CA ASP A 119 -21.10 10.12 5.36
C ASP A 119 -22.27 9.14 5.57
N GLU A 120 -23.14 9.38 6.54
CA GLU A 120 -24.27 8.51 6.87
C GLU A 120 -25.23 8.26 5.70
N LYS A 121 -25.28 9.17 4.71
CA LYS A 121 -26.07 8.98 3.48
C LYS A 121 -25.49 7.91 2.54
N PHE A 122 -24.25 7.54 2.71
CA PHE A 122 -23.58 6.47 1.98
C PHE A 122 -23.39 5.29 2.93
N SER A 123 -24.30 4.33 2.88
CA SER A 123 -24.30 3.17 3.78
C SER A 123 -23.06 2.28 3.64
N GLU A 124 -22.35 2.37 2.49
CA GLU A 124 -21.23 1.51 2.18
C GLU A 124 -20.06 2.28 1.54
N ALA A 125 -18.84 1.82 1.80
CA ALA A 125 -17.62 2.45 1.32
C ALA A 125 -17.54 2.51 -0.22
N TYR A 126 -18.04 1.48 -0.90
CA TYR A 126 -18.06 1.39 -2.37
C TYR A 126 -19.00 2.41 -3.05
N MET A 127 -19.91 3.04 -2.30
CA MET A 127 -20.78 4.07 -2.88
C MET A 127 -20.03 5.33 -3.28
N THR A 128 -18.84 5.53 -2.74
CA THR A 128 -18.00 6.69 -3.01
C THR A 128 -16.61 6.33 -3.54
N GLY A 129 -16.02 5.24 -3.04
CA GLY A 129 -14.67 4.79 -3.38
C GLY A 129 -14.65 3.89 -4.61
N PRO A 130 -13.94 4.27 -5.69
CA PRO A 130 -13.65 3.32 -6.76
C PRO A 130 -12.84 2.14 -6.25
N GLU A 131 -13.00 0.98 -6.90
CA GLU A 131 -12.54 -0.32 -6.41
C GLU A 131 -11.52 -0.95 -7.35
N ILE A 132 -10.44 -1.49 -6.77
CA ILE A 132 -9.61 -2.49 -7.41
C ILE A 132 -10.07 -3.85 -6.93
N GLN A 133 -10.57 -4.65 -7.88
CA GLN A 133 -11.21 -5.93 -7.60
C GLN A 133 -10.23 -6.96 -7.03
N VAL A 134 -10.70 -7.69 -6.01
CA VAL A 134 -10.05 -8.86 -5.41
C VAL A 134 -11.01 -10.03 -5.55
N LEU A 135 -10.70 -11.00 -6.43
CA LEU A 135 -11.65 -12.04 -6.82
C LEU A 135 -10.97 -13.38 -7.10
N ASP A 136 -11.68 -14.47 -6.88
CA ASP A 136 -11.36 -15.76 -7.52
C ASP A 136 -11.87 -15.75 -8.96
N ASN A 137 -10.97 -15.49 -9.91
CA ASN A 137 -11.32 -15.38 -11.34
C ASN A 137 -11.80 -16.70 -11.95
N GLU A 138 -11.52 -17.85 -11.33
CA GLU A 138 -11.90 -19.16 -11.85
C GLU A 138 -13.30 -19.60 -11.43
N ARG A 139 -13.78 -19.17 -10.26
CA ARG A 139 -14.98 -19.74 -9.62
C ARG A 139 -16.05 -18.73 -9.28
N HIS A 140 -15.70 -17.48 -8.97
CA HIS A 140 -16.71 -16.48 -8.57
C HIS A 140 -17.57 -16.08 -9.77
N PRO A 141 -18.93 -16.08 -9.64
CA PRO A 141 -19.85 -15.80 -10.76
C PRO A 141 -19.58 -14.46 -11.45
N ASP A 142 -19.16 -13.44 -10.70
CA ASP A 142 -18.92 -12.09 -11.21
C ASP A 142 -17.77 -12.05 -12.25
N SER A 143 -16.82 -13.00 -12.19
CA SER A 143 -15.71 -13.07 -13.14
C SER A 143 -16.15 -13.37 -14.60
N PHE A 144 -17.33 -13.95 -14.77
CA PHE A 144 -17.87 -14.38 -16.05
C PHE A 144 -18.76 -13.34 -16.72
N ILE A 145 -19.00 -12.21 -16.05
CA ILE A 145 -19.78 -11.08 -16.58
C ILE A 145 -18.87 -9.88 -16.88
N GLY A 146 -19.40 -8.87 -17.58
CA GLY A 146 -18.67 -7.62 -17.82
C GLY A 146 -17.45 -7.74 -18.76
N ASN A 147 -17.30 -8.83 -19.53
CA ASN A 147 -16.17 -9.03 -20.46
C ASN A 147 -14.79 -8.82 -19.81
N GLY A 148 -14.63 -9.26 -18.56
CA GLY A 148 -13.37 -9.19 -17.80
C GLY A 148 -13.15 -7.92 -16.96
N ILE A 149 -14.05 -6.95 -17.03
CA ILE A 149 -13.95 -5.72 -16.19
C ILE A 149 -14.34 -5.97 -14.73
N HIS A 150 -14.81 -7.17 -14.38
CA HIS A 150 -15.12 -7.60 -13.02
C HIS A 150 -14.05 -8.56 -12.44
N LYS A 151 -13.03 -8.94 -13.20
CA LYS A 151 -11.97 -9.82 -12.73
C LYS A 151 -10.99 -9.13 -11.78
N ALA A 152 -10.27 -9.90 -10.98
CA ALA A 152 -9.26 -9.38 -10.05
C ALA A 152 -8.25 -8.46 -10.73
N GLY A 153 -7.88 -7.38 -10.06
CA GLY A 153 -6.98 -6.35 -10.58
C GLY A 153 -7.65 -5.28 -11.43
N SER A 154 -8.89 -5.50 -11.88
CA SER A 154 -9.65 -4.51 -12.64
C SER A 154 -9.98 -3.28 -11.82
N LEU A 155 -10.05 -2.12 -12.47
CA LEU A 155 -10.86 -1.02 -11.98
C LEU A 155 -12.32 -1.44 -12.22
N TYR A 156 -12.96 -1.92 -11.14
CA TYR A 156 -14.21 -2.67 -11.18
C TYR A 156 -15.29 -1.96 -11.99
N ASP A 157 -15.93 -2.70 -12.91
CA ASP A 157 -16.96 -2.26 -13.85
C ASP A 157 -16.56 -1.11 -14.80
N LEU A 158 -15.25 -0.78 -14.85
CA LEU A 158 -14.74 0.32 -15.69
C LEU A 158 -13.61 -0.13 -16.63
N ILE A 159 -12.55 -0.78 -16.14
CA ILE A 159 -11.41 -1.23 -16.94
C ILE A 159 -10.92 -2.60 -16.47
N GLY A 160 -10.87 -3.57 -17.39
CA GLY A 160 -10.37 -4.91 -17.11
C GLY A 160 -8.86 -4.97 -16.90
N TYR A 161 -8.40 -5.92 -16.09
CA TYR A 161 -6.99 -6.27 -15.90
C TYR A 161 -6.68 -7.62 -16.59
N PRO A 162 -5.47 -7.80 -17.18
CA PRO A 162 -5.08 -9.07 -17.79
C PRO A 162 -5.06 -10.24 -16.78
N ASP A 163 -5.84 -11.27 -17.05
CA ASP A 163 -6.10 -12.40 -16.16
C ASP A 163 -4.85 -13.25 -15.90
N GLU A 164 -3.99 -13.39 -16.91
CA GLU A 164 -2.75 -14.17 -16.85
C GLU A 164 -1.72 -13.70 -15.81
N TYR A 165 -1.90 -12.50 -15.27
CA TYR A 165 -1.01 -11.95 -14.24
C TYR A 165 -1.55 -12.10 -12.82
N ILE A 166 -2.71 -12.72 -12.65
CA ILE A 166 -3.36 -12.96 -11.35
C ILE A 166 -3.09 -14.40 -10.89
N ASN A 167 -2.58 -14.54 -9.68
CA ASN A 167 -2.44 -15.86 -9.05
C ASN A 167 -3.83 -16.36 -8.57
N PRO A 168 -4.12 -17.68 -8.65
CA PRO A 168 -5.42 -18.24 -8.30
C PRO A 168 -5.74 -18.12 -6.80
N ALA A 169 -6.98 -18.38 -6.43
CA ALA A 169 -7.44 -18.42 -5.05
C ALA A 169 -6.50 -19.26 -4.16
N GLY A 170 -6.32 -18.85 -2.92
CA GLY A 170 -5.36 -19.45 -1.98
C GLY A 170 -3.90 -19.07 -2.18
N LYS A 171 -3.57 -18.27 -3.21
CA LYS A 171 -2.23 -17.73 -3.45
C LYS A 171 -2.19 -16.21 -3.23
N TRP A 172 -1.03 -15.71 -2.78
CA TRP A 172 -0.82 -14.29 -2.59
C TRP A 172 -0.64 -13.57 -3.92
N ASN A 173 -1.27 -12.42 -4.05
CA ASN A 173 -1.11 -11.46 -5.13
C ASN A 173 -0.62 -10.14 -4.53
N LYS A 174 0.34 -9.49 -5.17
CA LYS A 174 0.80 -8.16 -4.81
C LYS A 174 0.12 -7.11 -5.68
N CYS A 175 -0.53 -6.15 -5.05
CA CYS A 175 -1.12 -4.98 -5.69
C CYS A 175 -0.27 -3.74 -5.39
N VAL A 176 0.00 -2.94 -6.43
CA VAL A 176 0.50 -1.58 -6.30
C VAL A 176 -0.49 -0.66 -7.00
N LEU A 177 -1.09 0.24 -6.24
CA LEU A 177 -2.02 1.27 -6.71
C LEU A 177 -1.37 2.64 -6.55
N GLU A 178 -1.16 3.34 -7.67
CA GLU A 178 -0.72 4.73 -7.68
C GLU A 178 -1.89 5.65 -8.05
N ILE A 179 -2.15 6.68 -7.24
CA ILE A 179 -3.14 7.73 -7.49
C ILE A 179 -2.43 9.08 -7.47
N ASP A 180 -2.39 9.74 -8.61
CA ASP A 180 -1.78 11.06 -8.79
C ASP A 180 -2.77 12.04 -9.42
N HIS A 181 -3.50 12.79 -8.60
CA HIS A 181 -4.45 13.80 -9.07
C HIS A 181 -3.77 14.99 -9.74
N LYS A 182 -2.47 15.24 -9.49
CA LYS A 182 -1.72 16.31 -10.19
C LYS A 182 -1.52 15.95 -11.66
N LYS A 183 -1.30 14.66 -11.95
CA LYS A 183 -1.17 14.13 -13.31
C LYS A 183 -2.51 13.65 -13.88
N ASN A 184 -3.56 13.63 -13.09
CA ASN A 184 -4.86 13.02 -13.42
C ASN A 184 -4.71 11.57 -13.88
N LEU A 185 -3.94 10.77 -13.12
CA LEU A 185 -3.56 9.42 -13.49
C LEU A 185 -3.67 8.48 -12.30
N GLY A 186 -4.43 7.40 -12.48
CA GLY A 186 -4.41 6.22 -11.63
C GLY A 186 -3.72 5.06 -12.36
N THR A 187 -2.99 4.23 -11.65
CA THR A 187 -2.30 3.05 -12.19
C THR A 187 -2.39 1.89 -11.23
N VAL A 188 -2.71 0.71 -11.74
CA VAL A 188 -2.71 -0.55 -10.98
C VAL A 188 -1.74 -1.52 -11.61
N THR A 189 -0.88 -2.13 -10.77
CA THR A 189 0.07 -3.17 -11.17
C THR A 189 -0.10 -4.38 -10.25
N MET A 190 -0.37 -5.54 -10.82
CA MET A 190 -0.42 -6.81 -10.08
C MET A 190 0.85 -7.63 -10.32
N ASN A 191 1.40 -8.18 -9.22
CA ASN A 191 2.54 -9.11 -9.24
C ASN A 191 3.79 -8.57 -9.98
N GLY A 192 3.94 -7.23 -10.07
CA GLY A 192 5.03 -6.58 -10.79
C GLY A 192 5.00 -6.79 -12.31
N LYS A 193 3.84 -7.16 -12.86
CA LYS A 193 3.64 -7.42 -14.29
C LYS A 193 3.00 -6.21 -14.99
N SER A 194 2.14 -6.42 -15.98
CA SER A 194 1.44 -5.37 -16.70
C SER A 194 0.70 -4.39 -15.76
N SER A 195 0.51 -3.18 -16.22
CA SER A 195 -0.28 -2.17 -15.52
C SER A 195 -1.43 -1.69 -16.39
N ILE A 196 -2.57 -1.40 -15.74
CA ILE A 196 -3.64 -0.61 -16.33
C ILE A 196 -3.54 0.82 -15.80
N SER A 197 -3.95 1.78 -16.63
CA SER A 197 -3.96 3.20 -16.26
C SER A 197 -5.28 3.84 -16.64
N PHE A 198 -5.72 4.81 -15.85
CA PHE A 198 -7.02 5.46 -15.99
C PHE A 198 -6.98 6.92 -15.54
N PRO A 199 -7.85 7.77 -16.10
CA PRO A 199 -8.03 9.12 -15.58
C PRO A 199 -8.75 9.08 -14.23
N LEU A 200 -8.53 10.08 -13.39
CA LEU A 200 -9.17 10.23 -12.08
C LEU A 200 -10.29 11.27 -12.08
N SER A 201 -10.42 12.04 -13.17
CA SER A 201 -11.41 13.10 -13.31
C SER A 201 -11.57 13.56 -14.78
N GLY A 202 -12.54 14.44 -15.01
CA GLY A 202 -12.80 15.07 -16.30
C GLY A 202 -13.52 14.17 -17.29
N LYS A 203 -13.74 14.67 -18.52
CA LYS A 203 -14.63 14.07 -19.51
C LYS A 203 -14.43 12.57 -19.74
N LYS A 204 -13.18 12.08 -19.73
CA LYS A 204 -12.90 10.64 -19.92
C LYS A 204 -13.41 9.82 -18.74
N TRP A 205 -13.13 10.25 -17.51
CA TRP A 205 -13.65 9.62 -16.29
C TRP A 205 -15.17 9.64 -16.27
N ASP A 206 -15.77 10.81 -16.50
CA ASP A 206 -17.22 10.99 -16.50
C ASP A 206 -17.90 10.07 -17.52
N THR A 207 -17.29 9.92 -18.71
CA THR A 207 -17.80 9.01 -19.74
C THR A 207 -17.73 7.54 -19.32
N MET A 208 -16.64 7.13 -18.64
CA MET A 208 -16.50 5.76 -18.12
C MET A 208 -17.58 5.48 -17.07
N VAL A 209 -17.74 6.38 -16.08
CA VAL A 209 -18.75 6.24 -15.04
C VAL A 209 -20.17 6.22 -15.62
N ALA A 210 -20.47 7.10 -16.59
CA ALA A 210 -21.77 7.16 -17.23
C ALA A 210 -22.16 5.88 -18.01
N ASN A 211 -21.16 5.08 -18.41
CA ASN A 211 -21.36 3.79 -19.10
C ASN A 211 -21.27 2.57 -18.18
N SER A 212 -21.17 2.77 -16.87
CA SER A 212 -21.05 1.73 -15.86
C SER A 212 -22.31 1.63 -14.99
N LYS A 213 -22.34 0.64 -14.09
CA LYS A 213 -23.39 0.52 -13.07
C LYS A 213 -23.42 1.71 -12.10
N PHE A 214 -22.35 2.49 -12.03
CA PHE A 214 -22.19 3.63 -11.11
C PHE A 214 -22.80 4.95 -11.65
N LYS A 215 -23.38 4.96 -12.85
CA LYS A 215 -23.85 6.18 -13.56
C LYS A 215 -24.75 7.07 -12.71
N ASP A 216 -25.58 6.46 -11.87
CA ASP A 216 -26.57 7.17 -11.03
C ASP A 216 -26.11 7.30 -9.55
N TRP A 217 -24.86 6.92 -9.23
CA TRP A 217 -24.36 7.02 -7.86
C TRP A 217 -23.82 8.41 -7.56
N GLU A 218 -24.45 9.08 -6.61
CA GLU A 218 -24.16 10.49 -6.26
C GLU A 218 -22.69 10.73 -5.88
N GLY A 219 -22.09 9.79 -5.12
CA GLY A 219 -20.76 9.98 -4.52
C GLY A 219 -19.60 9.31 -5.27
N PHE A 220 -19.88 8.43 -6.25
CA PHE A 220 -18.86 7.56 -6.81
C PHE A 220 -17.74 8.32 -7.53
N GLY A 221 -16.50 8.12 -7.06
CA GLY A 221 -15.29 8.67 -7.66
C GLY A 221 -15.16 10.20 -7.62
N LYS A 222 -15.94 10.89 -6.80
CA LYS A 222 -15.96 12.38 -6.74
C LYS A 222 -14.97 12.97 -5.74
N TYR A 223 -14.42 12.17 -4.84
CA TYR A 223 -13.60 12.66 -3.74
C TYR A 223 -12.10 12.44 -4.02
N HIS A 224 -11.37 13.56 -4.22
CA HIS A 224 -9.94 13.51 -4.52
C HIS A 224 -9.07 13.25 -3.28
N SER A 225 -9.61 13.35 -2.08
CA SER A 225 -8.98 12.96 -0.82
C SER A 225 -9.95 12.14 -0.02
N GLY A 226 -9.57 10.93 0.32
CA GLY A 226 -10.44 10.00 1.02
C GLY A 226 -9.65 8.89 1.70
N TYR A 227 -10.37 8.02 2.37
CA TYR A 227 -9.78 6.87 3.04
C TYR A 227 -9.44 5.75 2.04
N ILE A 228 -8.45 4.94 2.41
CA ILE A 228 -8.23 3.63 1.79
C ILE A 228 -9.20 2.65 2.46
N GLY A 229 -9.88 1.81 1.68
CA GLY A 229 -10.81 0.82 2.21
C GLY A 229 -10.46 -0.60 1.82
N LEU A 230 -10.86 -1.56 2.66
CA LEU A 230 -10.83 -2.99 2.36
C LEU A 230 -12.24 -3.54 2.52
N GLN A 231 -12.67 -4.28 1.49
CA GLN A 231 -14.05 -4.77 1.41
C GLN A 231 -14.22 -6.10 2.14
N ASP A 232 -15.34 -6.21 2.85
CA ASP A 232 -15.97 -7.46 3.20
C ASP A 232 -17.07 -7.79 2.17
N HIS A 233 -16.94 -8.85 1.42
CA HIS A 233 -18.00 -9.30 0.50
C HIS A 233 -18.58 -10.64 0.94
N SER A 234 -18.67 -10.84 2.25
CA SER A 234 -19.11 -12.10 2.88
C SER A 234 -18.23 -13.31 2.58
N ASP A 235 -17.00 -13.09 2.11
CA ASP A 235 -16.04 -14.12 1.78
C ASP A 235 -14.73 -13.94 2.56
N LYS A 236 -14.01 -15.04 2.82
CA LYS A 236 -12.70 -14.95 3.47
C LYS A 236 -11.67 -14.31 2.55
N VAL A 237 -11.04 -13.25 3.05
CA VAL A 237 -9.93 -12.56 2.40
C VAL A 237 -8.81 -12.29 3.41
N TRP A 238 -7.58 -12.27 2.93
CA TRP A 238 -6.39 -11.93 3.71
C TRP A 238 -5.62 -10.80 3.02
N PHE A 239 -5.15 -9.85 3.83
CA PHE A 239 -4.27 -8.78 3.41
C PHE A 239 -3.02 -8.74 4.29
N LYS A 240 -1.87 -8.38 3.72
CA LYS A 240 -0.63 -8.19 4.48
C LYS A 240 0.30 -7.18 3.80
N ASN A 241 1.36 -6.80 4.52
CA ASN A 241 2.40 -5.89 4.01
C ASN A 241 1.80 -4.61 3.43
N ILE A 242 0.81 -4.02 4.14
CA ILE A 242 0.10 -2.84 3.67
C ILE A 242 0.91 -1.61 4.03
N LYS A 243 1.37 -0.89 3.02
CA LYS A 243 2.12 0.35 3.18
C LYS A 243 1.74 1.37 2.12
N ILE A 244 1.85 2.65 2.48
CA ILE A 244 1.50 3.77 1.63
C ILE A 244 2.60 4.83 1.66
N LYS A 245 2.82 5.46 0.50
CA LYS A 245 3.74 6.60 0.34
C LYS A 245 2.98 7.75 -0.28
N GLU A 246 2.98 8.93 0.35
CA GLU A 246 2.42 10.15 -0.24
C GLU A 246 3.38 10.73 -1.29
N ILE A 247 2.85 11.25 -2.43
CA ILE A 247 3.62 11.77 -3.56
C ILE A 247 3.18 13.17 -4.00
#